data_0d00b3007d49f88b82ac2bb2051c27d1
#
_entry.id   0d00b3007d49f88b82ac2bb2051c27d1
#
_cell.length_a   1.000
_cell.length_b   1.000
_cell.length_c   1.000
_cell.angle_alpha   90.00
_cell.angle_beta   90.00
_cell.angle_gamma   90.00
#
_symmetry.space_group_name_H-M   'P 1'
#
loop_
_entity.id
_entity.type
_entity.pdbx_description
1 polymer ?
#
loop_
_entity_poly.entity_id
_entity_poly.type
_entity_poly.pdbx_seq_one_letter_code
_entity_poly.pdbx_strand_id
1 'polypeptide(L)'
;MERIEKTFEVDCPVHTVYNQWTQFEQFPSFMDGVEEVRQLDDTHLHWRAKIAGKQKEWDAEIVEQVPDQRIAWRSTSGAENAGTVRFEPLNKERTRVRLTMEYEPKGFVEKAGDMAGVVSHKVENAVEKFKKLIESRRTETGGWRGEVHGGRKTGPGGNTLQ
;
A
#
# COMPACT_ATOMS: atom_id res chain seq x y z
N MET A 1 -16.49 -6.55 8.96
CA MET A 1 -15.40 -5.96 8.16
C MET A 1 -15.88 -4.71 7.46
N GLU A 2 -15.15 -3.65 7.57
CA GLU A 2 -15.40 -2.43 6.82
C GLU A 2 -14.60 -2.45 5.53
N ARG A 3 -15.09 -1.73 4.52
CA ARG A 3 -14.46 -1.67 3.21
C ARG A 3 -14.23 -0.23 2.78
N ILE A 4 -13.05 0.03 2.23
CA ILE A 4 -12.67 1.33 1.70
C ILE A 4 -12.28 1.14 0.24
N GLU A 5 -12.79 2.01 -0.63
CA GLU A 5 -12.38 2.07 -2.03
C GLU A 5 -11.97 3.50 -2.35
N LYS A 6 -10.80 3.65 -2.93
CA LYS A 6 -10.30 4.95 -3.40
C LYS A 6 -9.74 4.79 -4.80
N THR A 7 -10.15 5.67 -5.69
CA THR A 7 -9.63 5.72 -7.05
C THR A 7 -9.06 7.10 -7.28
N PHE A 8 -7.83 7.17 -7.77
CA PHE A 8 -7.19 8.46 -8.05
C PHE A 8 -6.30 8.33 -9.29
N GLU A 9 -5.98 9.48 -9.86
CA GLU A 9 -5.12 9.54 -11.05
C GLU A 9 -3.83 10.25 -10.70
N VAL A 10 -2.73 9.77 -11.27
CA VAL A 10 -1.39 10.27 -11.01
C VAL A 10 -0.76 10.63 -12.35
N ASP A 11 -0.21 11.85 -12.45
CA ASP A 11 0.44 12.34 -13.66
C ASP A 11 1.87 11.81 -13.77
N CYS A 12 1.99 10.49 -13.86
CA CYS A 12 3.25 9.76 -14.03
C CYS A 12 2.99 8.46 -14.77
N PRO A 13 4.01 7.93 -15.48
CA PRO A 13 3.89 6.62 -16.14
C PRO A 13 3.60 5.50 -15.14
N VAL A 14 2.93 4.45 -15.61
CA VAL A 14 2.53 3.34 -14.74
C VAL A 14 3.73 2.67 -14.06
N HIS A 15 4.84 2.51 -14.75
CA HIS A 15 6.01 1.89 -14.13
C HIS A 15 6.59 2.73 -13.00
N THR A 16 6.54 4.06 -13.11
CA THR A 16 7.00 4.95 -12.05
C THR A 16 6.12 4.84 -10.82
N VAL A 17 4.81 4.85 -11.01
CA VAL A 17 3.83 4.76 -9.92
C VAL A 17 3.93 3.40 -9.25
N TYR A 18 3.94 2.34 -10.04
CA TYR A 18 4.03 0.97 -9.52
C TYR A 18 5.34 0.75 -8.76
N ASN A 19 6.47 1.13 -9.36
CA ASN A 19 7.78 0.93 -8.73
C ASN A 19 7.86 1.64 -7.38
N GLN A 20 7.39 2.89 -7.30
CA GLN A 20 7.39 3.61 -6.03
C GLN A 20 6.51 2.90 -4.99
N TRP A 21 5.38 2.35 -5.40
CA TRP A 21 4.51 1.61 -4.48
C TRP A 21 5.18 0.36 -3.92
N THR A 22 6.13 -0.23 -4.62
CA THR A 22 6.86 -1.39 -4.12
C THR A 22 7.86 -1.06 -3.02
N GLN A 23 8.14 0.22 -2.80
CA GLN A 23 9.08 0.66 -1.77
C GLN A 23 8.34 0.84 -0.45
N PHE A 24 7.89 -0.27 0.12
CA PHE A 24 7.03 -0.30 1.31
C PHE A 24 7.64 0.39 2.53
N GLU A 25 8.96 0.29 2.70
CA GLU A 25 9.62 0.89 3.85
C GLU A 25 9.63 2.41 3.83
N GLN A 26 9.25 3.01 2.70
CA GLN A 26 9.13 4.45 2.57
C GLN A 26 7.72 4.97 2.85
N PHE A 27 6.77 4.08 3.07
CA PHE A 27 5.37 4.46 3.35
C PHE A 27 5.21 5.47 4.49
N PRO A 28 5.99 5.41 5.59
CA PRO A 28 5.84 6.42 6.65
C PRO A 28 6.03 7.86 6.17
N SER A 29 6.73 8.07 5.07
CA SER A 29 6.97 9.42 4.55
C SER A 29 5.70 10.09 3.99
N PHE A 30 4.66 9.32 3.67
CA PHE A 30 3.41 9.89 3.16
C PHE A 30 2.16 9.32 3.82
N MET A 31 2.29 8.32 4.70
CA MET A 31 1.15 7.76 5.44
C MET A 31 1.18 8.23 6.88
N ASP A 32 0.38 9.25 7.20
CA ASP A 32 0.30 9.77 8.56
C ASP A 32 -0.13 8.68 9.53
N GLY A 33 0.57 8.59 10.64
CA GLY A 33 0.30 7.59 11.66
C GLY A 33 1.05 6.29 11.46
N VAL A 34 1.55 5.99 10.27
CA VAL A 34 2.40 4.83 10.05
C VAL A 34 3.81 5.19 10.48
N GLU A 35 4.29 4.53 11.52
CA GLU A 35 5.61 4.80 12.10
C GLU A 35 6.71 4.01 11.43
N GLU A 36 6.42 2.78 11.05
CA GLU A 36 7.41 1.91 10.44
C GLU A 36 6.73 0.85 9.58
N VAL A 37 7.31 0.59 8.41
CA VAL A 37 7.00 -0.60 7.63
C VAL A 37 8.33 -1.27 7.37
N ARG A 38 8.45 -2.52 7.78
CA ARG A 38 9.68 -3.29 7.61
C ARG A 38 9.41 -4.48 6.71
N GLN A 39 10.15 -4.59 5.63
CA GLN A 39 10.03 -5.72 4.72
C GLN A 39 10.95 -6.84 5.21
N LEU A 40 10.33 -7.97 5.57
CA LEU A 40 11.04 -9.11 6.15
C LEU A 40 11.63 -10.02 5.07
N ASP A 41 10.93 -10.15 3.97
CA ASP A 41 11.37 -10.89 2.78
C ASP A 41 10.52 -10.43 1.58
N ASP A 42 10.59 -11.11 0.46
CA ASP A 42 9.90 -10.70 -0.76
C ASP A 42 8.38 -10.68 -0.63
N THR A 43 7.82 -11.38 0.35
CA THR A 43 6.37 -11.51 0.49
C THR A 43 5.85 -11.15 1.89
N HIS A 44 6.70 -10.78 2.82
CA HIS A 44 6.29 -10.51 4.21
C HIS A 44 6.71 -9.14 4.70
N LEU A 45 5.80 -8.50 5.42
CA LEU A 45 5.97 -7.15 5.95
C LEU A 45 5.52 -7.09 7.41
N HIS A 46 6.15 -6.21 8.16
CA HIS A 46 5.70 -5.85 9.52
C HIS A 46 5.38 -4.37 9.56
N TRP A 47 4.19 -4.04 10.08
CA TRP A 47 3.70 -2.67 10.17
C TRP A 47 3.54 -2.24 11.60
N ARG A 48 3.90 -0.99 11.89
CA ARG A 48 3.63 -0.34 13.15
C ARG A 48 3.03 1.04 12.86
N ALA A 49 1.86 1.31 13.45
CA ALA A 49 1.15 2.55 13.24
C ALA A 49 0.57 3.07 14.54
N LYS A 50 0.36 4.37 14.62
CA LYS A 50 -0.34 5.01 15.73
C LYS A 50 -1.63 5.59 15.19
N ILE A 51 -2.75 5.07 15.67
CA ILE A 51 -4.09 5.45 15.19
C ILE A 51 -4.92 5.86 16.39
N ALA A 52 -5.45 7.09 16.35
CA ALA A 52 -6.26 7.65 17.45
C ALA A 52 -5.55 7.52 18.80
N GLY A 53 -4.23 7.77 18.82
CA GLY A 53 -3.43 7.73 20.05
C GLY A 53 -3.01 6.35 20.52
N LYS A 54 -3.42 5.29 19.82
CA LYS A 54 -3.07 3.92 20.19
C LYS A 54 -2.13 3.31 19.17
N GLN A 55 -1.11 2.61 19.66
CA GLN A 55 -0.17 1.91 18.80
C GLN A 55 -0.77 0.59 18.33
N LYS A 56 -0.71 0.34 17.03
CA LYS A 56 -1.19 -0.88 16.40
C LYS A 56 -0.07 -1.51 15.59
N GLU A 57 0.01 -2.83 15.64
CA GLU A 57 0.99 -3.58 14.86
C GLU A 57 0.31 -4.73 14.16
N TRP A 58 0.82 -5.09 13.00
CA TRP A 58 0.38 -6.28 12.29
C TRP A 58 1.46 -6.77 11.34
N ASP A 59 1.39 -8.05 11.04
CA ASP A 59 2.20 -8.67 10.00
C ASP A 59 1.31 -8.87 8.78
N ALA A 60 1.90 -8.73 7.61
CA ALA A 60 1.18 -8.87 6.37
C ALA A 60 1.96 -9.71 5.37
N GLU A 61 1.21 -10.39 4.51
CA GLU A 61 1.74 -11.19 3.44
C GLU A 61 1.27 -10.60 2.11
N ILE A 62 2.19 -10.48 1.15
CA ILE A 62 1.83 -10.16 -0.22
C ILE A 62 1.32 -11.46 -0.84
N VAL A 63 0.05 -11.50 -1.19
CA VAL A 63 -0.56 -12.70 -1.77
C VAL A 63 -0.50 -12.71 -3.29
N GLU A 64 -0.45 -11.53 -3.90
CA GLU A 64 -0.33 -11.39 -5.35
C GLU A 64 0.42 -10.12 -5.68
N GLN A 65 1.32 -10.18 -6.65
CA GLN A 65 2.03 -9.02 -7.15
C GLN A 65 2.41 -9.26 -8.60
N VAL A 66 1.94 -8.37 -9.47
CA VAL A 66 2.22 -8.43 -10.90
C VAL A 66 2.65 -7.03 -11.34
N PRO A 67 3.88 -6.87 -11.86
CA PRO A 67 4.40 -5.55 -12.22
C PRO A 67 3.44 -4.75 -13.12
N ASP A 68 3.29 -3.48 -12.77
CA ASP A 68 2.45 -2.50 -13.47
C ASP A 68 0.96 -2.83 -13.47
N GLN A 69 0.54 -3.86 -12.74
CA GLN A 69 -0.86 -4.28 -12.72
C GLN A 69 -1.49 -4.24 -11.33
N ARG A 70 -0.93 -4.98 -10.35
CA ARG A 70 -1.57 -5.06 -9.05
C ARG A 70 -0.67 -5.59 -7.96
N ILE A 71 -1.02 -5.22 -6.72
CA ILE A 71 -0.42 -5.77 -5.51
C ILE A 71 -1.58 -6.07 -4.56
N ALA A 72 -1.67 -7.29 -4.05
CA ALA A 72 -2.68 -7.69 -3.08
C ALA A 72 -2.00 -8.21 -1.82
N TRP A 73 -2.57 -7.88 -0.67
CA TRP A 73 -2.00 -8.28 0.63
C TRP A 73 -3.10 -8.74 1.58
N ARG A 74 -2.67 -9.42 2.64
CA ARG A 74 -3.53 -9.72 3.79
C ARG A 74 -2.68 -9.74 5.06
N SER A 75 -3.30 -9.38 6.18
CA SER A 75 -2.63 -9.51 7.46
C SER A 75 -2.57 -10.99 7.87
N THR A 76 -1.50 -11.36 8.54
CA THR A 76 -1.31 -12.72 9.05
C THR A 76 -1.36 -12.74 10.57
N SER A 77 -1.17 -11.60 11.22
CA SER A 77 -1.32 -11.45 12.68
C SER A 77 -1.54 -9.97 13.00
N GLY A 78 -2.07 -9.69 14.20
CA GLY A 78 -2.33 -8.33 14.64
C GLY A 78 -3.61 -7.75 14.05
N ALA A 79 -3.62 -6.46 13.76
CA ALA A 79 -4.78 -5.77 13.21
C ALA A 79 -5.19 -6.35 11.87
N GLU A 80 -6.42 -6.88 11.79
CA GLU A 80 -6.87 -7.62 10.61
C GLU A 80 -7.22 -6.69 9.46
N ASN A 81 -6.55 -6.92 8.32
CA ASN A 81 -6.82 -6.18 7.10
C ASN A 81 -6.35 -6.94 5.86
N ALA A 82 -6.92 -6.59 4.72
CA ALA A 82 -6.53 -7.12 3.43
C ALA A 82 -6.89 -6.11 2.35
N GLY A 83 -6.24 -6.17 1.22
CA GLY A 83 -6.58 -5.25 0.14
C GLY A 83 -5.84 -5.53 -1.15
N THR A 84 -6.15 -4.69 -2.13
CA THR A 84 -5.56 -4.75 -3.46
C THR A 84 -5.36 -3.33 -3.97
N VAL A 85 -4.21 -3.07 -4.56
CA VAL A 85 -3.94 -1.86 -5.32
C VAL A 85 -3.81 -2.26 -6.77
N ARG A 86 -4.59 -1.62 -7.64
CA ARG A 86 -4.54 -1.88 -9.08
C ARG A 86 -4.03 -0.64 -9.79
N PHE A 87 -3.22 -0.87 -10.82
CA PHE A 87 -2.60 0.18 -11.62
C PHE A 87 -3.07 0.03 -13.06
N GLU A 88 -3.55 1.12 -13.65
CA GLU A 88 -4.06 1.11 -15.01
C GLU A 88 -3.45 2.29 -15.77
N PRO A 89 -2.66 2.04 -16.82
CA PRO A 89 -2.13 3.14 -17.61
C PRO A 89 -3.25 3.79 -18.41
N LEU A 90 -3.43 5.10 -18.25
CA LEU A 90 -4.39 5.87 -19.03
C LEU A 90 -3.77 6.36 -20.32
N ASN A 91 -2.46 6.67 -20.24
CA ASN A 91 -1.62 7.00 -21.38
C ASN A 91 -0.17 6.85 -20.91
N LYS A 92 0.80 7.30 -21.71
CA LYS A 92 2.23 7.14 -21.39
C LYS A 92 2.68 7.93 -20.15
N GLU A 93 1.92 8.97 -19.77
CA GLU A 93 2.30 9.89 -18.71
C GLU A 93 1.30 9.93 -17.55
N ARG A 94 0.28 9.07 -17.58
CA ARG A 94 -0.78 9.13 -16.59
C ARG A 94 -1.29 7.74 -16.22
N THR A 95 -1.54 7.55 -14.92
CA THR A 95 -1.94 6.25 -14.35
C THR A 95 -3.16 6.45 -13.46
N ARG A 96 -4.11 5.53 -13.55
CA ARG A 96 -5.20 5.42 -12.58
C ARG A 96 -4.83 4.37 -11.55
N VAL A 97 -4.96 4.72 -10.27
CA VAL A 97 -4.72 3.80 -9.16
C VAL A 97 -6.04 3.55 -8.46
N ARG A 98 -6.35 2.28 -8.24
CA ARG A 98 -7.56 1.89 -7.51
C ARG A 98 -7.15 1.06 -6.30
N LEU A 99 -7.44 1.60 -5.12
CA LEU A 99 -7.16 0.96 -3.84
C LEU A 99 -8.46 0.43 -3.26
N THR A 100 -8.48 -0.85 -2.92
CA THR A 100 -9.57 -1.49 -2.20
C THR A 100 -8.99 -2.11 -0.94
N MET A 101 -9.60 -1.82 0.21
CA MET A 101 -9.12 -2.33 1.49
C MET A 101 -10.29 -2.79 2.33
N GLU A 102 -10.15 -3.95 2.97
CA GLU A 102 -11.09 -4.45 3.97
C GLU A 102 -10.34 -4.55 5.29
N TYR A 103 -10.99 -4.21 6.38
CA TYR A 103 -10.35 -4.23 7.68
C TYR A 103 -11.36 -4.48 8.79
N GLU A 104 -10.89 -5.07 9.90
CA GLU A 104 -11.69 -5.23 11.11
C GLU A 104 -11.53 -3.95 11.94
N PRO A 105 -12.59 -3.15 12.11
CA PRO A 105 -12.47 -1.88 12.81
C PRO A 105 -11.85 -1.97 14.20
N LYS A 106 -12.16 -3.00 14.95
CA LYS A 106 -11.65 -3.17 16.32
C LYS A 106 -10.13 -3.31 16.39
N GLY A 107 -9.50 -3.77 15.30
CA GLY A 107 -8.05 -3.88 15.22
C GLY A 107 -7.35 -2.54 15.05
N PHE A 108 -8.08 -1.50 14.65
CA PHE A 108 -7.52 -0.18 14.34
C PHE A 108 -8.01 0.92 15.27
N VAL A 109 -9.26 0.87 15.70
CA VAL A 109 -9.87 1.91 16.56
C VAL A 109 -10.70 1.22 17.62
N GLU A 110 -10.56 1.67 18.86
CA GLU A 110 -11.26 1.03 19.98
C GLU A 110 -12.71 1.45 20.15
N LYS A 111 -13.09 2.66 19.75
CA LYS A 111 -14.45 3.18 19.90
C LYS A 111 -15.24 3.00 18.62
N ALA A 112 -16.35 2.27 18.71
CA ALA A 112 -17.18 1.90 17.58
C ALA A 112 -17.69 3.09 16.74
N GLY A 113 -17.99 4.22 17.36
CA GLY A 113 -18.58 5.37 16.67
C GLY A 113 -17.60 6.11 15.74
N ASP A 114 -16.30 5.93 15.93
CA ASP A 114 -15.29 6.71 15.22
C ASP A 114 -14.54 5.93 14.14
N MET A 115 -14.79 4.64 14.05
CA MET A 115 -13.93 3.71 13.30
C MET A 115 -13.84 3.97 11.80
N ALA A 116 -14.98 3.98 11.12
CA ALA A 116 -15.00 4.07 9.66
C ALA A 116 -14.42 5.40 9.17
N GLY A 117 -14.77 6.50 9.85
CA GLY A 117 -14.29 7.82 9.49
C GLY A 117 -12.79 7.97 9.68
N VAL A 118 -12.25 7.48 10.80
CA VAL A 118 -10.82 7.63 11.10
C VAL A 118 -9.94 6.90 10.08
N VAL A 119 -10.22 5.64 9.82
CA VAL A 119 -9.41 4.83 8.90
C VAL A 119 -9.56 5.34 7.47
N SER A 120 -10.79 5.63 7.04
CA SER A 120 -11.05 6.16 5.70
C SER A 120 -10.33 7.48 5.47
N HIS A 121 -10.32 8.37 6.46
CA HIS A 121 -9.64 9.65 6.37
C HIS A 121 -8.12 9.49 6.26
N LYS A 122 -7.55 8.55 7.02
CA LYS A 122 -6.11 8.26 6.94
C LYS A 122 -5.71 7.70 5.59
N VAL A 123 -6.54 6.82 5.02
CA VAL A 123 -6.29 6.28 3.68
C VAL A 123 -6.37 7.38 2.63
N GLU A 124 -7.38 8.25 2.73
CA GLU A 124 -7.53 9.38 1.81
C GLU A 124 -6.32 10.31 1.86
N ASN A 125 -5.85 10.65 3.06
CA ASN A 125 -4.65 11.47 3.21
C ASN A 125 -3.41 10.78 2.63
N ALA A 126 -3.28 9.48 2.83
CA ALA A 126 -2.14 8.73 2.31
C ALA A 126 -2.10 8.75 0.79
N VAL A 127 -3.24 8.53 0.12
CA VAL A 127 -3.27 8.54 -1.35
C VAL A 127 -3.01 9.95 -1.90
N GLU A 128 -3.51 10.99 -1.24
CA GLU A 128 -3.24 12.37 -1.64
C GLU A 128 -1.76 12.71 -1.52
N LYS A 129 -1.12 12.32 -0.42
CA LYS A 129 0.30 12.59 -0.20
C LYS A 129 1.18 11.77 -1.12
N PHE A 130 0.81 10.52 -1.39
CA PHE A 130 1.52 9.70 -2.36
C PHE A 130 1.50 10.36 -3.74
N LYS A 131 0.32 10.78 -4.17
CA LYS A 131 0.14 11.46 -5.45
C LYS A 131 1.04 12.70 -5.55
N LYS A 132 1.01 13.56 -4.53
CA LYS A 132 1.84 14.77 -4.51
C LYS A 132 3.32 14.44 -4.52
N LEU A 133 3.73 13.43 -3.76
CA LEU A 133 5.11 13.02 -3.66
C LEU A 133 5.66 12.58 -5.02
N ILE A 134 4.97 11.65 -5.67
CA ILE A 134 5.47 11.08 -6.93
C ILE A 134 5.35 12.08 -8.08
N GLU A 135 4.31 12.91 -8.10
CA GLU A 135 4.15 13.93 -9.13
C GLU A 135 5.21 15.00 -9.02
N SER A 136 5.61 15.39 -7.79
CA SER A 136 6.64 16.39 -7.61
C SER A 136 8.04 15.86 -7.94
N ARG A 137 8.32 14.62 -7.59
CA ARG A 137 9.62 13.97 -7.87
C ARG A 137 9.73 13.49 -9.30
N ARG A 138 8.64 12.96 -9.85
CA ARG A 138 8.52 12.37 -11.18
C ARG A 138 9.47 11.20 -11.43
N THR A 139 10.09 10.69 -10.36
CA THR A 139 11.04 9.59 -10.39
C THR A 139 10.85 8.73 -9.14
N GLU A 140 10.81 7.44 -9.33
CA GLU A 140 10.73 6.49 -8.23
C GLU A 140 12.08 6.33 -7.53
N THR A 141 12.05 5.94 -6.25
CA THR A 141 13.27 5.72 -5.46
C THR A 141 13.84 4.32 -5.64
N GLY A 142 13.08 3.43 -6.24
CA GLY A 142 13.47 2.07 -6.47
C GLY A 142 12.31 1.31 -7.06
N GLY A 143 12.46 0.01 -7.22
CA GLY A 143 11.39 -0.82 -7.74
C GLY A 143 11.72 -2.29 -7.57
N TRP A 144 10.68 -3.07 -7.31
CA TRP A 144 10.79 -4.51 -7.26
C TRP A 144 9.78 -5.07 -8.28
N ARG A 145 10.27 -5.83 -9.23
CA ARG A 145 9.46 -6.26 -10.37
C ARG A 145 9.29 -7.77 -10.46
N GLY A 146 9.42 -8.45 -9.32
CA GLY A 146 9.12 -9.86 -9.24
C GLY A 146 7.61 -10.12 -9.25
N GLU A 147 7.22 -11.35 -9.46
CA GLU A 147 5.82 -11.76 -9.42
C GLU A 147 5.55 -12.64 -8.21
N VAL A 148 4.38 -12.46 -7.63
CA VAL A 148 3.91 -13.26 -6.50
C VAL A 148 2.50 -13.75 -6.83
N HIS A 149 2.30 -15.06 -6.66
CA HIS A 149 1.00 -15.70 -6.85
C HIS A 149 0.76 -16.66 -5.69
N GLY A 150 -0.40 -16.51 -5.03
CA GLY A 150 -0.73 -17.35 -3.87
C GLY A 150 0.26 -17.24 -2.73
N GLY A 151 0.85 -16.06 -2.53
CA GLY A 151 1.83 -15.83 -1.47
C GLY A 151 3.23 -16.34 -1.78
N ARG A 152 3.48 -16.79 -3.00
CA ARG A 152 4.78 -17.32 -3.41
C ARG A 152 5.36 -16.53 -4.56
N LYS A 153 6.62 -16.16 -4.43
CA LYS A 153 7.36 -15.54 -5.53
C LYS A 153 7.54 -16.55 -6.65
N THR A 154 7.17 -16.15 -7.87
CA THR A 154 7.28 -16.98 -9.07
C THR A 154 8.03 -16.22 -10.16
N GLY A 155 8.71 -16.96 -11.04
CA GLY A 155 9.43 -16.38 -12.16
C GLY A 155 10.66 -15.58 -11.74
N PRO A 156 11.36 -14.96 -12.71
CA PRO A 156 12.49 -14.10 -12.42
C PRO A 156 11.98 -12.83 -11.75
N GLY A 157 12.66 -12.38 -10.70
CA GLY A 157 12.30 -11.18 -9.99
C GLY A 157 13.50 -10.63 -9.26
N GLY A 158 13.29 -9.50 -8.58
CA GLY A 158 14.31 -8.85 -7.82
C GLY A 158 14.27 -7.35 -8.05
N ASN A 159 15.14 -6.63 -7.35
CA ASN A 159 15.22 -5.19 -7.51
C ASN A 159 15.75 -4.85 -8.88
N THR A 160 14.96 -4.11 -9.63
CA THR A 160 15.36 -3.66 -10.97
C THR A 160 15.93 -2.25 -10.96
N LEU A 161 15.70 -1.52 -9.88
CA LEU A 161 16.23 -0.17 -9.65
C LEU A 161 17.03 -0.20 -8.36
N GLN A 162 18.29 0.06 -8.47
CA GLN A 162 19.20 0.01 -7.32
C GLN A 162 19.56 1.43 -6.86
#